data_37c3dc71ab46adf6fccbbe090b9bdddb
#
_entry.id   37c3dc71ab46adf6fccbbe090b9bdddb
#
_cell.length_a   1.000
_cell.length_b   1.000
_cell.length_c   1.000
_cell.angle_alpha   90.00
_cell.angle_beta   90.00
_cell.angle_gamma   90.00
#
_symmetry.space_group_name_H-M   'P 1'
#
loop_
_entity.id
_entity.type
_entity.pdbx_description
1 polymer ?
#
loop_
_entity_poly.entity_id
_entity_poly.type
_entity_poly.pdbx_seq_one_letter_code
_entity_poly.pdbx_strand_id
1 'polypeptide(L)'
;MRFLTNGLSGREPLLIDPTKAKDHAVLAEKFGFTDMLAQLFGTAPQPYVVDGIGIIPVVGVIGKGLSPMEKMMGAVDVNDIADAVDAFAGSPDVKSIAFQVSSPGGTVTGVEELANKIRNLGKPTMAYTDSEMASAAYWIGSATDRVVASPSSTVGSIGVYLAIPDYSKAAEMAGIKMVVLKSGKYKGAGIEGTSLNADQVQNLQASVDDIHAEFKAAVNMKRKLVKADAMEGQTFSGKQASQNGLVGALADSFTEALSKFAGSAGSTAPTSVHAFAKGGKAISLLKAKASDIEEGVLELLSPRQREMVDEYEGIEETFGPFDQTSGPDGSHYSAVSPFADSGLLCQNCVFYRGPRGCGLVAGDIDPNGICKLWVIPGNLVKG
;
A
#
# COMPACT_ATOMS: atom_id res chain seq x y z
N MET A 1 -9.27 5.01 -9.10
CA MET A 1 -9.66 4.23 -10.31
C MET A 1 -8.98 4.69 -11.58
N ARG A 2 -8.66 5.98 -11.74
CA ARG A 2 -8.13 6.54 -12.99
C ARG A 2 -6.86 5.84 -13.50
N PHE A 3 -5.93 5.48 -12.62
CA PHE A 3 -4.70 4.80 -13.02
C PHE A 3 -4.95 3.32 -13.39
N LEU A 4 -5.80 2.61 -12.64
CA LEU A 4 -6.17 1.22 -12.97
C LEU A 4 -6.89 1.16 -14.31
N THR A 5 -7.86 2.03 -14.55
CA THR A 5 -8.59 2.08 -15.82
C THR A 5 -7.70 2.51 -16.98
N ASN A 6 -6.77 3.45 -16.79
CA ASN A 6 -5.85 3.88 -17.85
C ASN A 6 -4.85 2.80 -18.21
N GLY A 7 -4.23 2.13 -17.23
CA GLY A 7 -3.29 1.04 -17.47
C GLY A 7 -4.00 -0.17 -18.11
N LEU A 8 -5.14 -0.60 -17.56
CA LEU A 8 -5.92 -1.71 -18.10
C LEU A 8 -6.59 -1.41 -19.45
N SER A 9 -6.82 -0.13 -19.78
CA SER A 9 -7.30 0.30 -21.09
C SER A 9 -6.19 0.50 -22.12
N GLY A 10 -4.95 0.17 -21.82
CA GLY A 10 -3.81 0.28 -22.73
C GLY A 10 -3.25 1.70 -22.90
N ARG A 11 -3.55 2.61 -21.99
CA ARG A 11 -3.06 4.00 -22.05
C ARG A 11 -1.74 4.22 -21.34
N GLU A 12 -1.35 3.31 -20.46
CA GLU A 12 -0.11 3.37 -19.67
C GLU A 12 0.50 1.98 -19.54
N PRO A 13 1.82 1.82 -19.69
CA PRO A 13 2.50 0.55 -19.44
C PRO A 13 2.35 0.08 -18.00
N LEU A 14 2.16 -1.22 -17.82
CA LEU A 14 1.93 -1.84 -16.52
C LEU A 14 3.12 -2.69 -16.07
N LEU A 15 3.49 -2.50 -14.83
CA LEU A 15 4.38 -3.33 -14.03
C LEU A 15 3.54 -4.03 -12.94
N ILE A 16 2.61 -4.91 -13.35
CA ILE A 16 1.76 -5.68 -12.45
C ILE A 16 1.72 -7.13 -12.91
N ASP A 17 1.58 -8.07 -11.99
CA ASP A 17 1.31 -9.46 -12.34
C ASP A 17 0.00 -9.57 -13.13
N PRO A 18 0.03 -10.12 -14.37
CA PRO A 18 -1.16 -10.15 -15.23
C PRO A 18 -2.34 -10.94 -14.66
N THR A 19 -2.08 -11.91 -13.77
CA THR A 19 -3.14 -12.71 -13.13
C THR A 19 -3.95 -11.85 -12.14
N LYS A 20 -3.30 -10.86 -11.52
CA LYS A 20 -3.90 -9.95 -10.55
C LYS A 20 -4.53 -8.72 -11.18
N ALA A 21 -4.08 -8.31 -12.38
CA ALA A 21 -4.65 -7.16 -13.09
C ALA A 21 -6.15 -7.31 -13.33
N LYS A 22 -6.61 -8.52 -13.68
CA LYS A 22 -8.03 -8.83 -13.90
C LYS A 22 -8.84 -8.78 -12.60
N ASP A 23 -8.28 -9.29 -11.50
CA ASP A 23 -8.94 -9.29 -10.20
C ASP A 23 -9.18 -7.86 -9.72
N HIS A 24 -8.20 -6.97 -9.88
CA HIS A 24 -8.33 -5.56 -9.55
C HIS A 24 -9.33 -4.81 -10.45
N ALA A 25 -9.41 -5.14 -11.74
CA ALA A 25 -10.41 -4.56 -12.64
C ALA A 25 -11.83 -4.99 -12.28
N VAL A 26 -12.03 -6.28 -11.99
CA VAL A 26 -13.33 -6.83 -11.56
C VAL A 26 -13.77 -6.28 -10.21
N LEU A 27 -12.83 -6.11 -9.28
CA LEU A 27 -13.09 -5.46 -8.00
C LEU A 27 -13.55 -4.01 -8.20
N ALA A 28 -12.87 -3.26 -9.07
CA ALA A 28 -13.23 -1.89 -9.40
C ALA A 28 -14.66 -1.72 -9.98
N GLU A 29 -15.16 -2.73 -10.69
CA GLU A 29 -16.53 -2.74 -11.26
C GLU A 29 -17.60 -3.23 -10.26
N LYS A 30 -17.23 -4.09 -9.31
CA LYS A 30 -18.17 -4.76 -8.38
C LYS A 30 -18.36 -4.06 -7.04
N PHE A 31 -17.56 -3.04 -6.73
CA PHE A 31 -17.72 -2.35 -5.46
C PHE A 31 -19.07 -1.64 -5.37
N GLY A 32 -20.04 -2.29 -4.72
CA GLY A 32 -21.19 -1.64 -4.15
C GLY A 32 -20.77 -0.69 -3.02
N PHE A 33 -21.56 0.35 -2.77
CA PHE A 33 -21.30 1.36 -1.73
C PHE A 33 -21.01 0.73 -0.33
N THR A 34 -21.62 -0.40 -0.01
CA THR A 34 -21.42 -1.17 1.23
C THR A 34 -20.03 -1.83 1.35
N ASP A 35 -19.48 -2.33 0.24
CA ASP A 35 -18.15 -2.95 0.24
C ASP A 35 -17.06 -1.87 0.30
N MET A 36 -17.32 -0.71 -0.29
CA MET A 36 -16.49 0.48 -0.19
C MET A 36 -16.40 0.97 1.26
N LEU A 37 -17.52 0.99 1.99
CA LEU A 37 -17.56 1.35 3.40
C LEU A 37 -16.82 0.34 4.29
N ALA A 38 -16.87 -0.95 4.01
CA ALA A 38 -16.13 -1.97 4.76
C ALA A 38 -14.60 -1.84 4.59
N GLN A 39 -14.14 -1.37 3.44
CA GLN A 39 -12.72 -1.03 3.22
C GLN A 39 -12.34 0.37 3.72
N LEU A 40 -13.28 1.29 3.84
CA LEU A 40 -13.10 2.63 4.40
C LEU A 40 -12.53 2.61 5.83
N PHE A 41 -12.77 1.55 6.57
CA PHE A 41 -12.35 1.40 7.97
C PHE A 41 -11.05 0.60 8.13
N GLY A 42 -10.51 0.02 7.06
CA GLY A 42 -9.15 -0.51 7.04
C GLY A 42 -8.17 0.63 6.74
N THR A 43 -7.53 1.19 7.74
CA THR A 43 -6.41 2.13 7.52
C THR A 43 -5.32 1.42 6.75
N ALA A 44 -4.89 1.99 5.61
CA ALA A 44 -3.69 1.50 4.95
C ALA A 44 -2.55 1.47 5.98
N PRO A 45 -1.75 0.39 6.04
CA PRO A 45 -0.67 0.28 7.01
C PRO A 45 0.23 1.51 6.92
N GLN A 46 0.46 2.19 8.05
CA GLN A 46 1.29 3.38 8.10
C GLN A 46 2.75 3.02 8.42
N PRO A 47 3.73 3.80 7.95
CA PRO A 47 5.12 3.64 8.35
C PRO A 47 5.29 3.79 9.88
N TYR A 48 6.11 2.92 10.48
CA TYR A 48 6.37 2.91 11.93
C TYR A 48 7.83 2.52 12.21
N VAL A 49 8.26 2.64 13.47
CA VAL A 49 9.62 2.29 13.87
C VAL A 49 9.60 1.24 14.97
N VAL A 50 10.42 0.21 14.81
CA VAL A 50 10.67 -0.84 15.81
C VAL A 50 12.17 -0.90 16.06
N ASP A 51 12.61 -0.60 17.27
CA ASP A 51 14.01 -0.67 17.72
C ASP A 51 15.04 -0.06 16.76
N GLY A 52 14.72 1.11 16.27
CA GLY A 52 15.57 1.83 15.33
C GLY A 52 15.50 1.30 13.89
N ILE A 53 14.59 0.38 13.60
CA ILE A 53 14.28 -0.04 12.22
C ILE A 53 13.00 0.68 11.76
N GLY A 54 13.10 1.52 10.76
CA GLY A 54 11.94 2.13 10.10
C GLY A 54 11.25 1.10 9.21
N ILE A 55 9.97 0.81 9.48
CA ILE A 55 9.17 -0.13 8.70
C ILE A 55 8.28 0.65 7.74
N ILE A 56 8.39 0.38 6.45
CA ILE A 56 7.56 0.97 5.40
C ILE A 56 6.71 -0.13 4.77
N PRO A 57 5.40 -0.16 5.03
CA PRO A 57 4.49 -1.08 4.36
C PRO A 57 4.31 -0.70 2.88
N VAL A 58 4.40 -1.68 1.98
CA VAL A 58 4.11 -1.55 0.55
C VAL A 58 3.03 -2.58 0.23
N VAL A 59 1.77 -2.19 0.45
CA VAL A 59 0.63 -3.10 0.37
C VAL A 59 -0.34 -2.64 -0.71
N GLY A 60 -0.72 -3.55 -1.61
CA GLY A 60 -1.67 -3.30 -2.69
C GLY A 60 -1.04 -2.86 -4.01
N VAL A 61 -1.85 -2.38 -4.94
CA VAL A 61 -1.41 -1.98 -6.28
C VAL A 61 -0.66 -0.66 -6.23
N ILE A 62 0.50 -0.61 -6.88
CA ILE A 62 1.38 0.57 -6.88
C ILE A 62 0.95 1.54 -7.98
N GLY A 63 0.82 2.82 -7.62
CA GLY A 63 0.57 3.92 -8.56
C GLY A 63 1.25 5.20 -8.13
N LYS A 64 1.17 6.26 -8.94
CA LYS A 64 1.72 7.58 -8.62
C LYS A 64 0.67 8.67 -8.72
N GLY A 65 0.61 9.56 -7.72
CA GLY A 65 -0.35 10.66 -7.67
C GLY A 65 -1.79 10.18 -7.50
N LEU A 66 -1.98 9.15 -6.69
CA LEU A 66 -3.27 8.52 -6.44
C LEU A 66 -4.21 9.47 -5.70
N SER A 67 -5.47 9.43 -6.09
CA SER A 67 -6.54 10.10 -5.34
C SER A 67 -6.75 9.44 -3.96
N PRO A 68 -7.34 10.14 -2.99
CA PRO A 68 -7.72 9.55 -1.71
C PRO A 68 -8.59 8.29 -1.86
N MET A 69 -9.49 8.27 -2.84
CA MET A 69 -10.34 7.12 -3.15
C MET A 69 -9.51 5.90 -3.57
N GLU A 70 -8.52 6.05 -4.47
CA GLU A 70 -7.68 4.95 -4.92
C GLU A 70 -6.83 4.38 -3.79
N LYS A 71 -6.27 5.24 -2.92
CA LYS A 71 -5.55 4.82 -1.72
C LYS A 71 -6.46 4.07 -0.74
N MET A 72 -7.68 4.54 -0.58
CA MET A 72 -8.69 3.92 0.26
C MET A 72 -9.13 2.54 -0.25
N MET A 73 -9.11 2.34 -1.58
CA MET A 73 -9.34 1.05 -2.23
C MET A 73 -8.14 0.10 -2.16
N GLY A 74 -7.13 0.42 -1.34
CA GLY A 74 -5.98 -0.43 -1.09
C GLY A 74 -4.83 -0.24 -2.09
N ALA A 75 -4.80 0.85 -2.86
CA ALA A 75 -3.64 1.19 -3.68
C ALA A 75 -2.60 1.97 -2.87
N VAL A 76 -1.31 1.79 -3.19
CA VAL A 76 -0.20 2.48 -2.53
C VAL A 76 0.48 3.46 -3.49
N ASP A 77 0.68 4.70 -3.04
CA ASP A 77 1.30 5.75 -3.85
C ASP A 77 2.82 5.74 -3.70
N VAL A 78 3.52 5.73 -4.83
CA VAL A 78 5.00 5.87 -4.90
C VAL A 78 5.48 7.10 -4.12
N ASN A 79 4.73 8.21 -4.16
CA ASN A 79 5.09 9.43 -3.43
C ASN A 79 5.03 9.23 -1.91
N ASP A 80 4.01 8.52 -1.40
CA ASP A 80 3.90 8.25 0.04
C ASP A 80 5.05 7.37 0.53
N ILE A 81 5.44 6.36 -0.28
CA ILE A 81 6.62 5.54 0.03
C ILE A 81 7.88 6.40 0.02
N ALA A 82 8.04 7.27 -0.98
CA ALA A 82 9.20 8.16 -1.08
C ALA A 82 9.30 9.14 0.09
N ASP A 83 8.17 9.70 0.54
CA ASP A 83 8.09 10.58 1.71
C ASP A 83 8.50 9.84 3.00
N ALA A 84 8.03 8.60 3.17
CA ALA A 84 8.40 7.76 4.31
C ALA A 84 9.91 7.42 4.30
N VAL A 85 10.46 7.12 3.13
CA VAL A 85 11.90 6.90 2.94
C VAL A 85 12.70 8.14 3.34
N ASP A 86 12.31 9.33 2.90
CA ASP A 86 12.99 10.59 3.25
C ASP A 86 12.91 10.87 4.75
N ALA A 87 11.74 10.67 5.37
CA ALA A 87 11.54 10.86 6.80
C ALA A 87 12.45 9.93 7.63
N PHE A 88 12.53 8.65 7.26
CA PHE A 88 13.39 7.69 7.96
C PHE A 88 14.87 7.88 7.66
N ALA A 89 15.22 8.29 6.45
CA ALA A 89 16.59 8.62 6.09
C ALA A 89 17.12 9.80 6.93
N GLY A 90 16.31 10.82 7.14
CA GLY A 90 16.67 12.02 7.92
C GLY A 90 16.62 11.83 9.44
N SER A 91 15.97 10.78 9.94
CA SER A 91 15.84 10.56 11.39
C SER A 91 17.09 9.93 12.01
N PRO A 92 17.70 10.53 13.07
CA PRO A 92 18.85 9.94 13.78
C PRO A 92 18.46 8.68 14.57
N ASP A 93 17.18 8.51 14.91
CA ASP A 93 16.67 7.37 15.68
C ASP A 93 16.48 6.13 14.82
N VAL A 94 16.34 6.30 13.50
CA VAL A 94 16.25 5.20 12.54
C VAL A 94 17.64 4.81 12.05
N LYS A 95 18.06 3.58 12.33
CA LYS A 95 19.37 3.03 11.96
C LYS A 95 19.34 2.26 10.65
N SER A 96 18.20 1.65 10.33
CA SER A 96 17.97 0.86 9.12
C SER A 96 16.51 0.95 8.70
N ILE A 97 16.20 0.56 7.45
CA ILE A 97 14.85 0.64 6.89
C ILE A 97 14.46 -0.73 6.32
N ALA A 98 13.27 -1.21 6.69
CA ALA A 98 12.69 -2.44 6.17
C ALA A 98 11.37 -2.14 5.44
N PHE A 99 11.23 -2.68 4.24
CA PHE A 99 10.00 -2.62 3.46
C PHE A 99 9.24 -3.93 3.66
N GLN A 100 8.03 -3.85 4.22
CA GLN A 100 7.11 -4.98 4.33
C GLN A 100 6.21 -4.98 3.10
N VAL A 101 6.40 -5.95 2.21
CA VAL A 101 5.80 -5.93 0.87
C VAL A 101 4.73 -7.00 0.72
N SER A 102 3.53 -6.59 0.29
CA SER A 102 2.45 -7.46 -0.15
C SER A 102 1.76 -6.79 -1.35
N SER A 103 2.38 -6.91 -2.54
CA SER A 103 1.98 -6.14 -3.72
C SER A 103 2.23 -6.91 -5.02
N PRO A 104 1.23 -6.95 -5.93
CA PRO A 104 1.37 -7.52 -7.28
C PRO A 104 2.15 -6.62 -8.23
N GLY A 105 2.54 -5.41 -7.80
CA GLY A 105 3.09 -4.36 -8.64
C GLY A 105 2.06 -3.29 -9.00
N GLY A 106 2.23 -2.64 -10.16
CA GLY A 106 1.34 -1.56 -10.57
C GLY A 106 1.82 -0.83 -11.82
N THR A 107 1.73 0.51 -11.84
CA THR A 107 2.18 1.33 -12.98
C THR A 107 3.69 1.53 -12.96
N VAL A 108 4.27 1.88 -14.12
CA VAL A 108 5.71 2.13 -14.29
C VAL A 108 6.14 3.44 -13.63
N THR A 109 5.25 4.46 -13.72
CA THR A 109 5.60 5.86 -13.42
C THR A 109 6.07 6.04 -11.97
N GLY A 110 7.28 6.53 -11.80
CA GLY A 110 7.88 6.85 -10.50
C GLY A 110 8.57 5.67 -9.79
N VAL A 111 8.45 4.47 -10.33
CA VAL A 111 9.02 3.25 -9.71
C VAL A 111 10.54 3.26 -9.78
N GLU A 112 11.11 3.63 -10.92
CA GLU A 112 12.56 3.70 -11.10
C GLU A 112 13.19 4.74 -10.17
N GLU A 113 12.60 5.95 -10.09
CA GLU A 113 13.10 7.02 -9.23
C GLU A 113 13.06 6.61 -7.76
N LEU A 114 11.98 5.93 -7.32
CA LEU A 114 11.89 5.40 -5.97
C LEU A 114 12.95 4.31 -5.73
N ALA A 115 13.11 3.38 -6.66
CA ALA A 115 14.13 2.35 -6.57
C ALA A 115 15.55 2.95 -6.52
N ASN A 116 15.83 3.99 -7.31
CA ASN A 116 17.10 4.72 -7.28
C ASN A 116 17.30 5.42 -5.93
N LYS A 117 16.26 6.06 -5.38
CA LYS A 117 16.29 6.68 -4.04
C LYS A 117 16.66 5.64 -2.97
N ILE A 118 15.99 4.48 -2.95
CA ILE A 118 16.24 3.39 -2.00
C ILE A 118 17.67 2.85 -2.14
N ARG A 119 18.13 2.64 -3.37
CA ARG A 119 19.49 2.11 -3.64
C ARG A 119 20.59 3.00 -3.11
N ASN A 120 20.37 4.32 -3.11
CA ASN A 120 21.34 5.33 -2.71
C ASN A 120 21.20 5.79 -1.26
N LEU A 121 20.35 5.11 -0.45
CA LEU A 121 20.23 5.41 0.98
C LEU A 121 21.54 5.10 1.72
N GLY A 122 21.93 5.99 2.61
CA GLY A 122 23.09 5.79 3.50
C GLY A 122 22.83 4.88 4.70
N LYS A 123 21.66 4.24 4.77
CA LYS A 123 21.26 3.31 5.83
C LYS A 123 21.04 1.92 5.27
N PRO A 124 21.34 0.83 6.03
CA PRO A 124 21.00 -0.54 5.61
C PRO A 124 19.51 -0.68 5.31
N THR A 125 19.21 -1.42 4.23
CA THR A 125 17.84 -1.61 3.75
C THR A 125 17.50 -3.09 3.54
N MET A 126 16.24 -3.47 3.81
CA MET A 126 15.71 -4.82 3.57
C MET A 126 14.30 -4.73 2.98
N ALA A 127 13.97 -5.62 2.05
CA ALA A 127 12.59 -5.89 1.65
C ALA A 127 12.21 -7.32 2.08
N TYR A 128 11.01 -7.48 2.63
CA TYR A 128 10.46 -8.77 3.03
C TYR A 128 9.07 -8.96 2.48
N THR A 129 8.75 -10.19 2.08
CA THR A 129 7.39 -10.62 1.75
C THR A 129 7.09 -12.01 2.29
N ASP A 130 5.92 -12.18 2.87
CA ASP A 130 5.29 -13.46 3.18
C ASP A 130 4.11 -13.79 2.27
N SER A 131 3.76 -12.86 1.38
CA SER A 131 2.64 -12.95 0.44
C SER A 131 3.15 -12.80 -1.00
N GLU A 132 3.26 -11.57 -1.49
CA GLU A 132 3.62 -11.28 -2.87
C GLU A 132 4.53 -10.05 -2.97
N MET A 133 5.60 -10.18 -3.75
CA MET A 133 6.49 -9.08 -4.17
C MET A 133 6.76 -9.27 -5.66
N ALA A 134 5.86 -8.75 -6.49
CA ALA A 134 5.88 -8.97 -7.93
C ALA A 134 6.02 -7.67 -8.72
N SER A 135 6.64 -7.74 -9.91
CA SER A 135 6.70 -6.67 -10.89
C SER A 135 7.22 -5.34 -10.31
N ALA A 136 6.49 -4.22 -10.35
CA ALA A 136 6.91 -2.94 -9.77
C ALA A 136 7.32 -3.07 -8.28
N ALA A 137 6.63 -3.91 -7.51
CA ALA A 137 6.98 -4.17 -6.11
C ALA A 137 8.33 -4.87 -5.98
N TYR A 138 8.64 -5.79 -6.90
CA TYR A 138 9.96 -6.42 -6.94
C TYR A 138 11.04 -5.44 -7.42
N TRP A 139 10.74 -4.53 -8.36
CA TRP A 139 11.69 -3.48 -8.76
C TRP A 139 12.11 -2.64 -7.55
N ILE A 140 11.14 -2.18 -6.76
CA ILE A 140 11.37 -1.43 -5.51
C ILE A 140 12.14 -2.31 -4.50
N GLY A 141 11.66 -3.53 -4.23
CA GLY A 141 12.29 -4.44 -3.28
C GLY A 141 13.71 -4.85 -3.67
N SER A 142 13.97 -5.04 -4.97
CA SER A 142 15.29 -5.40 -5.49
C SER A 142 16.33 -4.28 -5.31
N ALA A 143 15.93 -3.05 -5.10
CA ALA A 143 16.82 -1.92 -4.84
C ALA A 143 17.39 -1.91 -3.42
N THR A 144 16.81 -2.65 -2.47
CA THR A 144 17.30 -2.78 -1.09
C THR A 144 18.58 -3.62 -1.01
N ASP A 145 19.31 -3.55 0.11
CA ASP A 145 20.52 -4.35 0.30
C ASP A 145 20.19 -5.84 0.43
N ARG A 146 19.04 -6.17 1.03
CA ARG A 146 18.58 -7.55 1.22
C ARG A 146 17.15 -7.73 0.77
N VAL A 147 16.89 -8.79 0.02
CA VAL A 147 15.53 -9.29 -0.27
C VAL A 147 15.36 -10.61 0.48
N VAL A 148 14.34 -10.66 1.31
CA VAL A 148 13.96 -11.82 2.13
C VAL A 148 12.53 -12.18 1.80
N ALA A 149 12.22 -13.47 1.73
CA ALA A 149 10.90 -13.96 1.39
C ALA A 149 10.52 -15.17 2.23
N SER A 150 9.23 -15.37 2.49
CA SER A 150 8.78 -16.65 3.01
C SER A 150 8.89 -17.73 1.92
N PRO A 151 9.06 -19.01 2.30
CA PRO A 151 9.22 -20.09 1.32
C PRO A 151 8.08 -20.24 0.32
N SER A 152 6.86 -19.88 0.71
CA SER A 152 5.62 -20.00 -0.07
C SER A 152 5.16 -18.71 -0.75
N SER A 153 5.80 -17.57 -0.49
CA SER A 153 5.46 -16.29 -1.10
C SER A 153 5.66 -16.29 -2.61
N THR A 154 5.05 -15.35 -3.31
CA THR A 154 5.20 -15.14 -4.75
C THR A 154 6.18 -14.00 -5.02
N VAL A 155 7.24 -14.25 -5.79
CA VAL A 155 8.28 -13.26 -6.09
C VAL A 155 8.66 -13.30 -7.57
N GLY A 156 8.92 -12.12 -8.17
CA GLY A 156 9.38 -12.04 -9.55
C GLY A 156 8.51 -11.15 -10.43
N SER A 157 7.93 -11.71 -11.50
CA SER A 157 7.18 -10.95 -12.52
C SER A 157 8.01 -9.77 -13.07
N ILE A 158 9.31 -10.04 -13.37
CA ILE A 158 10.18 -9.03 -13.96
C ILE A 158 9.85 -8.91 -15.44
N GLY A 159 8.91 -8.03 -15.74
CA GLY A 159 8.37 -7.83 -17.07
C GLY A 159 7.46 -6.61 -17.14
N VAL A 160 7.17 -6.18 -18.36
CA VAL A 160 6.31 -5.03 -18.67
C VAL A 160 5.34 -5.43 -19.75
N TYR A 161 4.11 -4.98 -19.68
CA TYR A 161 3.16 -5.18 -20.77
C TYR A 161 2.29 -3.96 -20.97
N LEU A 162 1.77 -3.82 -22.17
CA LEU A 162 0.79 -2.82 -22.58
C LEU A 162 -0.35 -3.54 -23.30
N ALA A 163 -1.56 -3.48 -22.75
CA ALA A 163 -2.74 -4.09 -23.36
C ALA A 163 -3.66 -3.02 -23.94
N ILE A 164 -3.87 -3.04 -25.24
CA ILE A 164 -4.74 -2.10 -25.98
C ILE A 164 -5.86 -2.90 -26.63
N PRO A 165 -7.12 -2.75 -26.17
CA PRO A 165 -8.25 -3.40 -26.84
C PRO A 165 -8.53 -2.77 -28.20
N ASP A 166 -8.74 -3.60 -29.22
CA ASP A 166 -9.15 -3.18 -30.56
C ASP A 166 -10.67 -3.33 -30.74
N TYR A 167 -11.37 -2.21 -30.63
CA TYR A 167 -12.82 -2.13 -30.86
C TYR A 167 -13.22 -1.69 -32.29
N SER A 168 -12.28 -1.66 -33.24
CA SER A 168 -12.55 -1.17 -34.58
C SER A 168 -13.69 -1.90 -35.30
N LYS A 169 -13.72 -3.24 -35.19
CA LYS A 169 -14.81 -4.05 -35.77
C LYS A 169 -16.16 -3.81 -35.08
N ALA A 170 -16.17 -3.63 -33.77
CA ALA A 170 -17.40 -3.31 -33.03
C ALA A 170 -17.95 -1.94 -33.45
N ALA A 171 -17.08 -0.94 -33.62
CA ALA A 171 -17.46 0.38 -34.14
C ALA A 171 -18.05 0.29 -35.54
N GLU A 172 -17.40 -0.46 -36.45
CA GLU A 172 -17.89 -0.69 -37.80
C GLU A 172 -19.27 -1.35 -37.83
N MET A 173 -19.50 -2.40 -37.02
CA MET A 173 -20.79 -3.06 -36.87
C MET A 173 -21.87 -2.13 -36.32
N ALA A 174 -21.51 -1.17 -35.49
CA ALA A 174 -22.42 -0.12 -35.00
C ALA A 174 -22.65 1.03 -36.00
N GLY A 175 -22.07 0.95 -37.22
CA GLY A 175 -22.17 2.00 -38.23
C GLY A 175 -21.33 3.23 -37.93
N ILE A 176 -20.38 3.15 -36.99
CA ILE A 176 -19.51 4.25 -36.56
C ILE A 176 -18.18 4.17 -37.33
N LYS A 177 -17.88 5.22 -38.10
CA LYS A 177 -16.58 5.37 -38.76
C LYS A 177 -15.74 6.39 -38.01
N MET A 178 -14.66 5.93 -37.40
CA MET A 178 -13.69 6.81 -36.74
C MET A 178 -12.81 7.50 -37.78
N VAL A 179 -12.74 8.84 -37.72
CA VAL A 179 -11.84 9.65 -38.55
C VAL A 179 -10.87 10.36 -37.64
N VAL A 180 -9.57 10.00 -37.73
CA VAL A 180 -8.51 10.59 -36.91
C VAL A 180 -7.70 11.54 -37.72
N LEU A 181 -7.84 12.84 -37.45
CA LEU A 181 -6.97 13.89 -38.01
C LEU A 181 -5.80 14.09 -37.04
N LYS A 182 -4.59 13.87 -37.50
CA LYS A 182 -3.39 13.91 -36.63
C LYS A 182 -2.20 14.56 -37.32
N SER A 183 -1.36 15.18 -36.52
CA SER A 183 0.00 15.58 -36.89
C SER A 183 0.98 14.75 -36.03
N GLY A 184 1.94 14.13 -36.73
CA GLY A 184 2.87 13.15 -36.12
C GLY A 184 2.45 11.70 -36.36
N LYS A 185 3.42 10.88 -36.83
CA LYS A 185 3.21 9.50 -37.30
C LYS A 185 2.49 8.62 -36.27
N TYR A 186 2.89 8.72 -35.01
CA TYR A 186 2.42 7.85 -33.92
C TYR A 186 1.31 8.47 -33.06
N LYS A 187 0.96 9.75 -33.30
CA LYS A 187 -0.09 10.41 -32.52
C LYS A 187 -1.44 9.70 -32.73
N GLY A 188 -2.16 9.46 -31.64
CA GLY A 188 -3.47 8.81 -31.70
C GLY A 188 -3.41 7.28 -31.81
N ALA A 189 -2.27 6.63 -31.55
CA ALA A 189 -2.22 5.19 -31.41
C ALA A 189 -3.09 4.76 -30.22
N GLY A 190 -3.93 3.72 -30.39
CA GLY A 190 -4.81 3.20 -29.32
C GLY A 190 -6.08 4.03 -29.07
N ILE A 191 -6.46 4.95 -29.99
CA ILE A 191 -7.78 5.61 -29.90
C ILE A 191 -8.86 4.54 -30.07
N GLU A 192 -9.83 4.52 -29.14
CA GLU A 192 -10.94 3.59 -29.14
C GLU A 192 -11.69 3.63 -30.48
N GLY A 193 -12.02 2.47 -31.02
CA GLY A 193 -12.67 2.32 -32.33
C GLY A 193 -11.71 2.38 -33.52
N THR A 194 -10.39 2.43 -33.30
CA THR A 194 -9.36 2.35 -34.35
C THR A 194 -8.44 1.16 -34.14
N SER A 195 -7.98 0.54 -35.25
CA SER A 195 -6.93 -0.48 -35.20
C SER A 195 -5.54 0.17 -35.17
N LEU A 196 -4.58 -0.49 -34.53
CA LEU A 196 -3.17 -0.15 -34.59
C LEU A 196 -2.57 -0.63 -35.93
N ASN A 197 -1.81 0.21 -36.58
CA ASN A 197 -0.97 -0.22 -37.71
C ASN A 197 0.38 -0.79 -37.24
N ALA A 198 1.10 -1.47 -38.14
CA ALA A 198 2.36 -2.13 -37.82
C ALA A 198 3.42 -1.17 -37.22
N ASP A 199 3.53 0.05 -37.75
CA ASP A 199 4.48 1.04 -37.22
C ASP A 199 4.14 1.50 -35.79
N GLN A 200 2.85 1.65 -35.48
CA GLN A 200 2.38 1.99 -34.14
C GLN A 200 2.65 0.86 -33.16
N VAL A 201 2.36 -0.39 -33.56
CA VAL A 201 2.69 -1.57 -32.75
C VAL A 201 4.18 -1.65 -32.46
N GLN A 202 5.02 -1.49 -33.49
CA GLN A 202 6.47 -1.52 -33.33
C GLN A 202 6.97 -0.41 -32.39
N ASN A 203 6.43 0.81 -32.49
CA ASN A 203 6.83 1.91 -31.59
C ASN A 203 6.42 1.65 -30.14
N LEU A 204 5.22 1.10 -29.91
CA LEU A 204 4.74 0.75 -28.57
C LEU A 204 5.54 -0.42 -27.99
N GLN A 205 5.86 -1.44 -28.81
CA GLN A 205 6.70 -2.55 -28.41
C GLN A 205 8.10 -2.09 -28.00
N ALA A 206 8.73 -1.20 -28.78
CA ALA A 206 10.03 -0.65 -28.41
C ALA A 206 10.00 0.03 -27.04
N SER A 207 8.94 0.78 -26.72
CA SER A 207 8.81 1.41 -25.41
C SER A 207 8.66 0.38 -24.27
N VAL A 208 7.94 -0.73 -24.49
CA VAL A 208 7.83 -1.83 -23.53
C VAL A 208 9.17 -2.54 -23.33
N ASP A 209 9.90 -2.76 -24.43
CA ASP A 209 11.23 -3.41 -24.41
C ASP A 209 12.27 -2.55 -23.68
N ASP A 210 12.25 -1.23 -23.89
CA ASP A 210 13.13 -0.28 -23.19
C ASP A 210 12.90 -0.31 -21.68
N ILE A 211 11.65 -0.21 -21.23
CA ILE A 211 11.31 -0.27 -19.81
C ILE A 211 11.70 -1.63 -19.19
N HIS A 212 11.51 -2.74 -19.92
CA HIS A 212 11.92 -4.05 -19.45
C HIS A 212 13.45 -4.17 -19.32
N ALA A 213 14.20 -3.58 -20.26
CA ALA A 213 15.64 -3.52 -20.19
C ALA A 213 16.13 -2.71 -18.98
N GLU A 214 15.50 -1.56 -18.69
CA GLU A 214 15.77 -0.73 -17.52
C GLU A 214 15.48 -1.50 -16.22
N PHE A 215 14.34 -2.21 -16.14
CA PHE A 215 14.00 -3.04 -15.00
C PHE A 215 15.06 -4.13 -14.76
N LYS A 216 15.44 -4.89 -15.80
CA LYS A 216 16.51 -5.91 -15.70
C LYS A 216 17.84 -5.29 -15.25
N ALA A 217 18.20 -4.15 -15.79
CA ALA A 217 19.42 -3.44 -15.39
C ALA A 217 19.37 -3.03 -13.92
N ALA A 218 18.25 -2.46 -13.47
CA ALA A 218 18.05 -2.05 -12.08
C ALA A 218 18.15 -3.22 -11.09
N VAL A 219 17.53 -4.37 -11.40
CA VAL A 219 17.65 -5.60 -10.59
C VAL A 219 19.10 -6.05 -10.50
N ASN A 220 19.80 -6.07 -11.63
CA ASN A 220 21.20 -6.51 -11.68
C ASN A 220 22.18 -5.59 -10.92
N MET A 221 21.78 -4.37 -10.55
CA MET A 221 22.64 -3.48 -9.75
C MET A 221 22.92 -4.05 -8.35
N LYS A 222 21.93 -4.64 -7.69
CA LYS A 222 22.05 -5.23 -6.35
C LYS A 222 21.96 -6.77 -6.36
N ARG A 223 21.27 -7.37 -7.30
CA ARG A 223 21.00 -8.82 -7.39
C ARG A 223 21.94 -9.48 -8.41
N LYS A 224 23.23 -9.58 -8.10
CA LYS A 224 24.29 -10.05 -9.02
C LYS A 224 24.18 -11.54 -9.44
N LEU A 225 23.41 -12.34 -8.71
CA LEU A 225 23.26 -13.78 -8.92
C LEU A 225 21.96 -14.16 -9.62
N VAL A 226 21.18 -13.18 -10.06
CA VAL A 226 19.92 -13.45 -10.77
C VAL A 226 20.24 -14.09 -12.13
N LYS A 227 19.56 -15.21 -12.40
CA LYS A 227 19.62 -15.87 -13.69
C LYS A 227 18.87 -15.05 -14.74
N ALA A 228 19.44 -14.88 -15.90
CA ALA A 228 18.86 -14.06 -16.97
C ALA A 228 17.46 -14.57 -17.40
N ASP A 229 17.27 -15.88 -17.45
CA ASP A 229 16.01 -16.54 -17.80
C ASP A 229 14.92 -16.41 -16.73
N ALA A 230 15.27 -15.95 -15.52
CA ALA A 230 14.31 -15.65 -14.46
C ALA A 230 13.74 -14.21 -14.53
N MET A 231 14.09 -13.43 -15.56
CA MET A 231 13.69 -12.03 -15.73
C MET A 231 12.86 -11.82 -17.02
N GLU A 232 11.98 -12.78 -17.33
CA GLU A 232 11.12 -12.75 -18.52
C GLU A 232 9.61 -12.80 -18.15
N GLY A 233 9.26 -12.18 -17.00
CA GLY A 233 7.87 -12.03 -16.57
C GLY A 233 7.32 -13.15 -15.68
N GLN A 234 8.11 -14.20 -15.38
CA GLN A 234 7.67 -15.33 -14.54
C GLN A 234 7.60 -14.93 -13.07
N THR A 235 6.69 -15.59 -12.34
CA THR A 235 6.65 -15.60 -10.88
C THR A 235 7.21 -16.92 -10.33
N PHE A 236 7.78 -16.86 -9.14
CA PHE A 236 8.42 -17.98 -8.45
C PHE A 236 7.94 -18.05 -7.01
N SER A 237 7.86 -19.24 -6.44
CA SER A 237 7.78 -19.35 -4.98
C SER A 237 9.04 -18.77 -4.34
N GLY A 238 8.98 -18.34 -3.07
CA GLY A 238 10.16 -17.81 -2.37
C GLY A 238 11.36 -18.75 -2.44
N LYS A 239 11.14 -20.08 -2.35
CA LYS A 239 12.18 -21.10 -2.54
C LYS A 239 12.80 -21.05 -3.93
N GLN A 240 11.98 -21.01 -4.98
CA GLN A 240 12.45 -20.93 -6.37
C GLN A 240 13.13 -19.59 -6.65
N ALA A 241 12.59 -18.50 -6.11
CA ALA A 241 13.18 -17.17 -6.23
C ALA A 241 14.57 -17.10 -5.61
N SER A 242 14.80 -17.77 -4.46
CA SER A 242 16.12 -17.89 -3.86
C SER A 242 17.09 -18.69 -4.75
N GLN A 243 16.65 -19.80 -5.36
CA GLN A 243 17.44 -20.60 -6.28
C GLN A 243 17.79 -19.85 -7.58
N ASN A 244 16.96 -18.90 -7.97
CA ASN A 244 17.15 -18.05 -9.15
C ASN A 244 17.91 -16.74 -8.82
N GLY A 245 18.33 -16.52 -7.58
CA GLY A 245 19.09 -15.35 -7.16
C GLY A 245 18.26 -14.09 -6.93
N LEU A 246 16.93 -14.17 -7.02
CA LEU A 246 16.01 -13.04 -6.79
C LEU A 246 15.90 -12.72 -5.29
N VAL A 247 15.99 -13.73 -4.43
CA VAL A 247 15.87 -13.63 -2.97
C VAL A 247 17.18 -14.07 -2.32
N GLY A 248 17.71 -13.25 -1.44
CA GLY A 248 18.99 -13.51 -0.77
C GLY A 248 18.89 -14.40 0.47
N ALA A 249 17.71 -14.46 1.10
CA ALA A 249 17.46 -15.30 2.27
C ALA A 249 15.98 -15.67 2.38
N LEU A 250 15.69 -16.76 3.10
CA LEU A 250 14.34 -17.16 3.46
C LEU A 250 14.11 -16.94 4.95
N ALA A 251 12.89 -16.55 5.31
CA ALA A 251 12.42 -16.42 6.68
C ALA A 251 10.91 -16.73 6.72
N ASP A 252 10.48 -17.48 7.73
CA ASP A 252 9.08 -17.91 7.85
C ASP A 252 8.15 -16.78 8.34
N SER A 253 8.73 -15.71 8.92
CA SER A 253 7.97 -14.55 9.40
C SER A 253 8.75 -13.25 9.24
N PHE A 254 8.02 -12.12 9.24
CA PHE A 254 8.62 -10.78 9.23
C PHE A 254 9.48 -10.54 10.48
N THR A 255 9.03 -11.00 11.64
CA THR A 255 9.79 -10.91 12.90
C THR A 255 11.14 -11.62 12.81
N GLU A 256 11.17 -12.83 12.21
CA GLU A 256 12.40 -13.56 11.99
C GLU A 256 13.34 -12.80 11.02
N ALA A 257 12.78 -12.28 9.93
CA ALA A 257 13.54 -11.49 8.96
C ALA A 257 14.15 -10.24 9.61
N LEU A 258 13.36 -9.50 10.42
CA LEU A 258 13.84 -8.33 11.17
C LEU A 258 14.94 -8.69 12.18
N SER A 259 14.80 -9.77 12.92
CA SER A 259 15.80 -10.21 13.90
C SER A 259 17.14 -10.52 13.22
N LYS A 260 17.12 -11.20 12.07
CA LYS A 260 18.32 -11.49 11.26
C LYS A 260 18.92 -10.20 10.65
N PHE A 261 18.07 -9.25 10.29
CA PHE A 261 18.48 -7.96 9.73
C PHE A 261 19.15 -7.09 10.80
N ALA A 262 18.53 -6.94 11.98
CA ALA A 262 19.05 -6.20 13.13
C ALA A 262 20.42 -6.72 13.57
N GLY A 263 20.58 -8.03 13.73
CA GLY A 263 21.84 -8.66 14.14
C GLY A 263 23.02 -8.39 13.19
N SER A 264 22.72 -8.16 11.92
CA SER A 264 23.74 -7.82 10.91
C SER A 264 24.03 -6.33 10.78
N ALA A 265 23.14 -5.46 11.30
CA ALA A 265 23.30 -4.01 11.34
C ALA A 265 23.92 -3.51 12.66
N GLY A 266 24.32 -4.43 13.56
CA GLY A 266 24.93 -4.07 14.85
C GLY A 266 23.95 -3.59 15.92
N SER A 267 22.65 -3.84 15.76
CA SER A 267 21.59 -3.54 16.72
C SER A 267 21.20 -4.75 17.55
N THR A 268 20.89 -4.55 18.83
CA THR A 268 20.37 -5.60 19.74
C THR A 268 18.92 -5.94 19.44
N ALA A 269 18.46 -7.15 19.81
CA ALA A 269 17.11 -7.66 19.54
C ALA A 269 15.98 -6.74 20.05
N PRO A 270 14.80 -6.75 19.37
CA PRO A 270 13.73 -5.76 19.53
C PRO A 270 13.04 -5.76 20.90
N THR A 271 12.89 -4.59 21.52
CA THR A 271 12.18 -4.38 22.79
C THR A 271 11.19 -3.20 22.80
N SER A 272 11.12 -2.35 21.77
CA SER A 272 10.19 -1.19 21.78
C SER A 272 9.69 -0.76 20.40
N VAL A 273 8.39 -0.39 20.30
CA VAL A 273 7.73 0.10 19.09
C VAL A 273 7.41 1.57 19.22
N HIS A 274 7.76 2.38 18.22
CA HIS A 274 7.45 3.82 18.17
C HIS A 274 6.79 4.17 16.83
N ALA A 275 5.66 4.90 16.87
CA ALA A 275 4.99 5.41 15.69
C ALA A 275 5.51 6.80 15.29
N PHE A 276 5.64 7.08 13.99
CA PHE A 276 6.09 8.37 13.46
C PHE A 276 4.91 9.21 12.95
N ALA A 277 4.86 10.48 13.41
CA ALA A 277 3.97 11.49 12.83
C ALA A 277 4.72 12.28 11.74
N LYS A 278 4.03 12.66 10.67
CA LYS A 278 4.55 13.53 9.61
C LYS A 278 5.11 14.82 10.24
N GLY A 279 6.42 15.00 10.24
CA GLY A 279 7.05 16.20 10.83
C GLY A 279 8.35 15.96 11.60
N GLY A 280 8.85 14.73 11.67
CA GLY A 280 10.24 14.43 12.06
C GLY A 280 10.58 14.52 13.55
N LYS A 281 9.63 14.44 14.49
CA LYS A 281 9.93 14.28 15.93
C LYS A 281 9.43 12.92 16.42
N ALA A 282 10.35 12.10 16.96
CA ALA A 282 10.01 10.90 17.69
C ALA A 282 9.31 11.27 19.00
N ILE A 283 8.10 10.73 19.22
CA ILE A 283 7.39 10.89 20.49
C ILE A 283 7.61 9.61 21.28
N SER A 284 8.31 9.71 22.41
CA SER A 284 8.44 8.65 23.39
C SER A 284 7.10 8.52 24.14
N LEU A 285 6.43 7.38 23.95
CA LEU A 285 5.14 7.13 24.60
C LEU A 285 5.35 6.45 25.96
N LEU A 286 5.41 7.27 27.01
CA LEU A 286 5.20 6.81 28.38
C LEU A 286 3.71 6.46 28.58
N LYS A 287 3.42 5.38 29.32
CA LYS A 287 2.07 4.99 29.72
C LYS A 287 1.30 6.18 30.31
N ALA A 288 0.41 6.80 29.55
CA ALA A 288 -0.53 7.77 30.07
C ALA A 288 -1.60 7.04 30.90
N LYS A 289 -1.96 7.59 32.04
CA LYS A 289 -3.11 7.12 32.85
C LYS A 289 -4.39 7.67 32.23
N ALA A 290 -5.47 6.94 32.38
CA ALA A 290 -6.79 7.24 31.80
C ALA A 290 -7.36 8.65 32.12
N SER A 291 -6.76 9.39 33.07
CA SER A 291 -7.15 10.75 33.46
C SER A 291 -6.50 11.88 32.64
N ASP A 292 -5.49 11.58 31.80
CA ASP A 292 -4.70 12.59 31.08
C ASP A 292 -5.09 12.69 29.58
N ILE A 293 -6.19 12.04 29.20
CA ILE A 293 -6.56 11.78 27.80
C ILE A 293 -7.24 13.00 27.13
N GLU A 294 -7.81 13.95 27.88
CA GLU A 294 -8.67 14.99 27.31
C GLU A 294 -7.98 16.08 26.49
N GLU A 295 -6.75 16.47 26.78
CA GLU A 295 -6.04 17.51 26.01
C GLU A 295 -4.97 16.97 25.05
N GLY A 296 -4.38 15.83 25.33
CA GLY A 296 -3.28 15.25 24.54
C GLY A 296 -3.71 14.23 23.47
N VAL A 297 -4.95 13.75 23.48
CA VAL A 297 -5.39 12.65 22.59
C VAL A 297 -5.50 13.07 21.15
N LEU A 298 -5.97 14.28 20.88
CA LEU A 298 -6.05 14.81 19.50
C LEU A 298 -4.67 14.97 18.86
N GLU A 299 -3.63 15.19 19.65
CA GLU A 299 -2.25 15.27 19.15
C GLU A 299 -1.70 13.89 18.76
N LEU A 300 -2.23 12.81 19.33
CA LEU A 300 -1.85 11.43 19.05
C LEU A 300 -2.54 10.86 17.80
N LEU A 301 -3.52 11.57 17.26
CA LEU A 301 -4.26 11.17 16.07
C LEU A 301 -3.52 11.54 14.80
N SER A 302 -3.53 10.64 13.83
CA SER A 302 -3.13 10.94 12.47
C SER A 302 -4.00 12.06 11.87
N PRO A 303 -3.55 12.82 10.87
CA PRO A 303 -4.36 13.85 10.21
C PRO A 303 -5.74 13.34 9.78
N ARG A 304 -5.80 12.11 9.27
CA ARG A 304 -7.04 11.47 8.85
C ARG A 304 -7.96 11.13 10.00
N GLN A 305 -7.41 10.67 11.12
CA GLN A 305 -8.21 10.41 12.32
C GLN A 305 -8.81 11.71 12.87
N ARG A 306 -8.11 12.86 12.74
CA ARG A 306 -8.64 14.16 13.09
C ARG A 306 -9.79 14.57 12.17
N GLU A 307 -9.63 14.40 10.84
CA GLU A 307 -10.73 14.61 9.89
C GLU A 307 -11.95 13.75 10.21
N MET A 308 -11.74 12.47 10.60
CA MET A 308 -12.84 11.59 11.03
C MET A 308 -13.52 12.09 12.31
N VAL A 309 -12.77 12.63 13.27
CA VAL A 309 -13.33 13.24 14.49
C VAL A 309 -14.22 14.41 14.10
N ASP A 310 -13.71 15.34 13.29
CA ASP A 310 -14.46 16.53 12.84
C ASP A 310 -15.71 16.15 12.05
N GLU A 311 -15.62 15.13 11.18
CA GLU A 311 -16.74 14.62 10.39
C GLU A 311 -17.82 13.99 11.27
N TYR A 312 -17.45 13.13 12.22
CA TYR A 312 -18.41 12.46 13.10
C TYR A 312 -19.06 13.43 14.09
N GLU A 313 -18.32 14.40 14.62
CA GLU A 313 -18.87 15.46 15.46
C GLU A 313 -19.84 16.34 14.67
N GLY A 314 -19.51 16.71 13.44
CA GLY A 314 -20.41 17.47 12.55
C GLY A 314 -21.70 16.73 12.21
N ILE A 315 -21.66 15.40 12.05
CA ILE A 315 -22.86 14.57 11.85
C ILE A 315 -23.70 14.54 13.14
N GLU A 316 -23.05 14.32 14.29
CA GLU A 316 -23.73 14.30 15.60
C GLU A 316 -24.37 15.64 15.91
N GLU A 317 -23.69 16.77 15.68
CA GLU A 317 -24.27 18.12 15.85
C GLU A 317 -25.48 18.36 14.95
N THR A 318 -25.50 17.79 13.74
CA THR A 318 -26.57 18.03 12.76
C THR A 318 -27.76 17.12 12.98
N PHE A 319 -27.54 15.85 13.29
CA PHE A 319 -28.57 14.80 13.31
C PHE A 319 -28.81 14.20 14.71
N GLY A 320 -28.02 14.60 15.70
CA GLY A 320 -27.98 14.00 17.04
C GLY A 320 -27.14 12.73 17.13
N PRO A 321 -26.98 12.18 18.35
CA PRO A 321 -26.14 11.02 18.58
C PRO A 321 -26.69 9.75 17.90
N PHE A 322 -25.77 8.92 17.39
CA PHE A 322 -26.10 7.64 16.77
C PHE A 322 -26.74 6.68 17.79
N ASP A 323 -27.71 5.91 17.34
CA ASP A 323 -28.23 4.80 18.14
C ASP A 323 -27.29 3.57 18.13
N GLN A 324 -27.55 2.58 18.99
CA GLN A 324 -26.72 1.38 19.12
C GLN A 324 -27.09 0.28 18.11
N THR A 325 -28.05 0.51 17.22
CA THR A 325 -28.58 -0.53 16.33
C THR A 325 -27.59 -0.89 15.20
N SER A 326 -27.84 -2.02 14.57
CA SER A 326 -27.12 -2.49 13.37
C SER A 326 -27.76 -2.02 12.06
N GLY A 327 -28.69 -1.03 12.10
CA GLY A 327 -29.28 -0.41 10.93
C GLY A 327 -28.28 0.44 10.14
N PRO A 328 -28.65 0.90 8.94
CA PRO A 328 -27.77 1.72 8.09
C PRO A 328 -27.23 2.97 8.81
N ASP A 329 -28.08 3.59 9.64
CA ASP A 329 -27.78 4.83 10.36
C ASP A 329 -27.34 4.57 11.82
N GLY A 330 -27.33 3.30 12.29
CA GLY A 330 -26.92 2.93 13.62
C GLY A 330 -25.41 2.77 13.77
N SER A 331 -24.91 2.82 15.01
CA SER A 331 -23.47 2.71 15.32
C SER A 331 -22.92 1.29 15.29
N HIS A 332 -23.76 0.26 15.12
CA HIS A 332 -23.39 -1.15 15.21
C HIS A 332 -22.63 -1.48 16.51
N TYR A 333 -23.11 -0.96 17.63
CA TYR A 333 -22.46 -1.12 18.92
C TYR A 333 -22.55 -2.56 19.44
N SER A 334 -21.43 -3.07 19.96
CA SER A 334 -21.34 -4.32 20.71
C SER A 334 -20.77 -4.03 22.09
N ALA A 335 -21.42 -4.53 23.14
CA ALA A 335 -20.98 -4.36 24.53
C ALA A 335 -19.68 -5.14 24.85
N VAL A 336 -19.31 -6.09 24.00
CA VAL A 336 -18.05 -6.85 24.11
C VAL A 336 -17.34 -6.79 22.77
N SER A 337 -16.13 -6.20 22.75
CA SER A 337 -15.32 -6.17 21.55
C SER A 337 -14.69 -7.54 21.28
N PRO A 338 -14.87 -8.13 20.10
CA PRO A 338 -14.14 -9.33 19.69
C PRO A 338 -12.63 -9.07 19.49
N PHE A 339 -12.21 -7.81 19.52
CA PHE A 339 -10.82 -7.37 19.31
C PHE A 339 -10.22 -6.76 20.59
N ALA A 340 -10.75 -7.12 21.77
CA ALA A 340 -10.33 -6.56 23.05
C ALA A 340 -8.83 -6.78 23.31
N ASP A 341 -8.31 -7.94 22.95
CA ASP A 341 -6.88 -8.28 23.11
C ASP A 341 -5.96 -7.38 22.30
N SER A 342 -6.45 -6.87 21.16
CA SER A 342 -5.75 -5.92 20.29
C SER A 342 -5.92 -4.46 20.74
N GLY A 343 -6.61 -4.18 21.87
CA GLY A 343 -6.83 -2.83 22.36
C GLY A 343 -7.94 -2.05 21.65
N LEU A 344 -8.72 -2.68 20.76
CA LEU A 344 -9.85 -2.06 20.07
C LEU A 344 -11.08 -2.11 20.99
N LEU A 345 -11.16 -1.14 21.89
CA LEU A 345 -12.15 -1.01 22.95
C LEU A 345 -12.70 0.42 23.02
N CYS A 346 -13.95 0.58 23.43
CA CYS A 346 -14.56 1.89 23.63
C CYS A 346 -13.74 2.78 24.59
N GLN A 347 -13.22 2.24 25.67
CA GLN A 347 -12.37 2.99 26.62
C GLN A 347 -11.09 3.56 26.01
N ASN A 348 -10.63 3.05 24.88
CA ASN A 348 -9.47 3.53 24.14
C ASN A 348 -9.86 4.50 22.99
N CYS A 349 -11.16 4.67 22.75
CA CYS A 349 -11.69 5.54 21.70
C CYS A 349 -11.73 7.00 22.17
N VAL A 350 -11.40 7.94 21.26
CA VAL A 350 -11.39 9.38 21.55
C VAL A 350 -12.77 9.94 21.96
N PHE A 351 -13.85 9.29 21.55
CA PHE A 351 -15.22 9.69 21.89
C PHE A 351 -15.73 9.10 23.21
N TYR A 352 -14.95 8.24 23.85
CA TYR A 352 -15.37 7.66 25.14
C TYR A 352 -15.37 8.74 26.25
N ARG A 353 -16.48 8.84 26.97
CA ARG A 353 -16.74 9.83 28.02
C ARG A 353 -17.06 9.13 29.36
N GLY A 354 -16.27 8.14 29.74
CA GLY A 354 -16.44 7.34 30.96
C GLY A 354 -17.49 7.86 31.98
N PRO A 355 -17.93 7.03 32.93
CA PRO A 355 -17.59 5.61 33.07
C PRO A 355 -18.31 4.69 32.07
N ARG A 356 -19.42 5.13 31.46
CA ARG A 356 -20.22 4.34 30.49
C ARG A 356 -20.87 5.24 29.43
N GLY A 357 -20.19 6.30 28.98
CA GLY A 357 -20.70 7.26 27.99
C GLY A 357 -19.84 7.35 26.75
N CYS A 358 -20.44 7.86 25.65
CA CYS A 358 -19.76 8.18 24.39
C CYS A 358 -20.26 9.53 23.89
N GLY A 359 -19.39 10.32 23.26
CA GLY A 359 -19.75 11.59 22.62
C GLY A 359 -20.60 11.41 21.37
N LEU A 360 -20.50 10.28 20.68
CA LEU A 360 -21.21 10.05 19.41
C LEU A 360 -22.39 9.09 19.51
N VAL A 361 -22.36 8.12 20.46
CA VAL A 361 -23.36 7.04 20.53
C VAL A 361 -24.21 7.19 21.78
N ALA A 362 -25.53 7.22 21.59
CA ALA A 362 -26.49 7.32 22.67
C ALA A 362 -26.59 6.03 23.49
N GLY A 363 -26.90 6.15 24.77
CA GLY A 363 -27.16 5.03 25.68
C GLY A 363 -25.96 4.60 26.48
N ASP A 364 -26.04 3.40 27.06
CA ASP A 364 -25.04 2.85 27.98
C ASP A 364 -23.91 2.16 27.19
N ILE A 365 -22.69 2.66 27.35
CA ILE A 365 -21.52 2.22 26.58
C ILE A 365 -20.55 1.48 27.52
N ASP A 366 -20.41 0.16 27.32
CA ASP A 366 -19.43 -0.62 28.06
C ASP A 366 -18.01 -0.24 27.66
N PRO A 367 -17.08 -0.02 28.62
CA PRO A 367 -15.68 0.29 28.29
C PRO A 367 -14.99 -0.79 27.45
N ASN A 368 -15.43 -2.06 27.54
CA ASN A 368 -14.93 -3.17 26.76
C ASN A 368 -15.68 -3.38 25.42
N GLY A 369 -16.66 -2.54 25.14
CA GLY A 369 -17.41 -2.57 23.89
C GLY A 369 -16.64 -2.01 22.69
N ILE A 370 -17.30 -2.02 21.54
CA ILE A 370 -16.83 -1.39 20.31
C ILE A 370 -18.03 -1.02 19.42
N CYS A 371 -17.88 -0.01 18.58
CA CYS A 371 -18.84 0.34 17.55
C CYS A 371 -18.11 0.65 16.23
N LYS A 372 -18.82 0.82 15.12
CA LYS A 372 -18.21 1.14 13.81
C LYS A 372 -17.58 2.55 13.73
N LEU A 373 -17.94 3.45 14.65
CA LEU A 373 -17.48 4.85 14.69
C LEU A 373 -16.23 5.03 15.57
N TRP A 374 -15.56 3.96 15.96
CA TRP A 374 -14.40 4.05 16.83
C TRP A 374 -13.24 4.81 16.16
N VAL A 375 -12.64 5.72 16.88
CA VAL A 375 -11.35 6.36 16.55
C VAL A 375 -10.42 6.12 17.74
N ILE A 376 -9.50 5.19 17.57
CA ILE A 376 -8.55 4.78 18.62
C ILE A 376 -7.14 5.18 18.16
N PRO A 377 -6.40 5.95 18.96
CA PRO A 377 -5.00 6.25 18.66
C PRO A 377 -4.19 4.97 18.45
N GLY A 378 -3.35 4.96 17.42
CA GLY A 378 -2.61 3.76 17.01
C GLY A 378 -1.71 3.17 18.11
N ASN A 379 -1.27 4.01 19.04
CA ASN A 379 -0.47 3.59 20.21
C ASN A 379 -1.24 2.78 21.27
N LEU A 380 -2.57 2.78 21.21
CA LEU A 380 -3.44 2.00 22.11
C LEU A 380 -3.89 0.68 21.48
N VAL A 381 -3.62 0.47 20.20
CA VAL A 381 -3.89 -0.76 19.48
C VAL A 381 -2.67 -1.67 19.60
N LYS A 382 -2.87 -2.87 20.14
CA LYS A 382 -1.84 -3.90 20.20
C LYS A 382 -1.89 -4.70 18.91
N GLY A 383 -0.78 -4.74 18.17
CA GLY A 383 -0.60 -5.58 16.99
C GLY A 383 -0.47 -7.06 17.33
#